data_f593c4c3408c30ad61daa5af8ab4d2e2
#
_entry.id   f593c4c3408c30ad61daa5af8ab4d2e2
#
_cell.length_a   1.000
_cell.length_b   1.000
_cell.length_c   1.000
_cell.angle_alpha   90.00
_cell.angle_beta   90.00
_cell.angle_gamma   90.00
#
_symmetry.space_group_name_H-M   'P 1'
#
loop_
_entity.id
_entity.type
_entity.pdbx_description
1 polymer ?
#
loop_
_entity_poly.entity_id
_entity_poly.type
_entity_poly.pdbx_seq_one_letter_code
_entity_poly.pdbx_strand_id
1 'polypeptide(L)'
;MTIGPFVLYADFGVKSFVTRDKEIREMLKKRMNEGVECAKRVGCKWALVVPGRFDEGLEWDYQTANVIDNLKMCAEICEPSGLVLVLEPLNAWTNHPGLFLTKIPQAYQICRAVGSPSCKIVNDIYHQQITEGNLIPNIDMAWSEIAAFHLGDNPGRKEPTTGEINYKNIFRHIKKKGYEGVLCMEHGRSKRGKEGEKAVIEAYRACDS
;
A
#
# COMPACT_ATOMS: atom_id res chain seq x y z
N MET A 1 4.69 14.49 15.26
CA MET A 1 3.73 13.49 14.72
C MET A 1 4.23 13.14 13.33
N THR A 2 4.35 11.86 12.99
CA THR A 2 4.70 11.41 11.64
C THR A 2 3.43 11.20 10.84
N ILE A 3 3.37 11.76 9.62
CA ILE A 3 2.23 11.59 8.72
C ILE A 3 2.48 10.31 7.91
N GLY A 4 1.50 9.39 7.88
CA GLY A 4 1.51 8.20 7.06
C GLY A 4 1.30 8.50 5.57
N PRO A 5 1.26 7.47 4.70
CA PRO A 5 1.03 7.65 3.27
C PRO A 5 -0.27 8.43 2.99
N PHE A 6 -0.19 9.43 2.13
CA PHE A 6 -1.40 10.04 1.56
C PHE A 6 -1.72 9.40 0.21
N VAL A 7 -2.99 9.34 -0.15
CA VAL A 7 -3.41 8.79 -1.44
C VAL A 7 -3.07 9.78 -2.55
N LEU A 8 -2.09 9.42 -3.37
CA LEU A 8 -1.68 10.23 -4.52
C LEU A 8 -2.46 9.83 -5.78
N TYR A 9 -2.58 8.53 -6.00
CA TYR A 9 -3.32 8.01 -7.14
C TYR A 9 -3.95 6.64 -6.83
N ALA A 10 -5.27 6.60 -6.85
CA ALA A 10 -6.06 5.37 -6.64
C ALA A 10 -7.35 5.44 -7.48
N ASP A 11 -7.22 5.35 -8.80
CA ASP A 11 -8.37 5.23 -9.68
C ASP A 11 -8.68 3.76 -9.97
N PHE A 12 -9.77 3.27 -9.39
CA PHE A 12 -10.17 1.87 -9.50
C PHE A 12 -10.93 1.55 -10.80
N GLY A 13 -11.29 2.56 -11.59
CA GLY A 13 -12.00 2.41 -12.87
C GLY A 13 -11.11 2.44 -14.10
N VAL A 14 -9.89 2.94 -13.98
CA VAL A 14 -9.00 3.24 -15.11
C VAL A 14 -7.84 2.23 -15.21
N LYS A 15 -7.48 1.87 -16.43
CA LYS A 15 -6.32 1.04 -16.79
C LYS A 15 -5.05 1.91 -16.83
N SER A 16 -4.65 2.48 -15.69
CA SER A 16 -3.69 3.57 -15.67
C SER A 16 -2.22 3.13 -15.86
N PHE A 17 -1.69 2.32 -14.94
CA PHE A 17 -0.29 1.91 -15.06
C PHE A 17 -0.09 0.72 -16.01
N VAL A 18 -1.13 -0.03 -16.34
CA VAL A 18 -1.07 -1.22 -17.19
C VAL A 18 -0.97 -0.89 -18.70
N THR A 19 -1.09 0.36 -19.08
CA THR A 19 -1.11 0.84 -20.48
C THR A 19 0.14 1.65 -20.83
N ARG A 20 0.42 1.77 -22.14
CA ARG A 20 1.41 2.70 -22.72
C ARG A 20 0.76 3.93 -23.37
N ASP A 21 -0.50 4.18 -23.10
CA ASP A 21 -1.20 5.34 -23.63
C ASP A 21 -0.49 6.64 -23.23
N LYS A 22 -0.29 7.52 -24.21
CA LYS A 22 0.48 8.76 -24.02
C LYS A 22 -0.24 9.76 -23.09
N GLU A 23 -1.55 9.87 -23.21
CA GLU A 23 -2.35 10.80 -22.40
C GLU A 23 -2.35 10.35 -20.93
N ILE A 24 -2.49 9.05 -20.71
CA ILE A 24 -2.38 8.46 -19.37
C ILE A 24 -0.99 8.71 -18.78
N ARG A 25 0.08 8.52 -19.55
CA ARG A 25 1.44 8.76 -19.07
C ARG A 25 1.68 10.22 -18.71
N GLU A 26 1.18 11.18 -19.51
CA GLU A 26 1.27 12.60 -19.17
C GLU A 26 0.44 12.95 -17.93
N MET A 27 -0.74 12.37 -17.79
CA MET A 27 -1.54 12.51 -16.56
C MET A 27 -0.78 11.99 -15.33
N LEU A 28 -0.14 10.81 -15.40
CA LEU A 28 0.66 10.25 -14.31
C LEU A 28 1.83 11.18 -13.95
N LYS A 29 2.58 11.70 -14.92
CA LYS A 29 3.65 12.68 -14.66
C LYS A 29 3.14 13.92 -13.91
N LYS A 30 2.02 14.48 -14.38
CA LYS A 30 1.38 15.62 -13.72
C LYS A 30 1.03 15.31 -12.28
N ARG A 31 0.40 14.15 -12.02
CA ARG A 31 0.05 13.70 -10.67
C ARG A 31 1.27 13.52 -9.77
N MET A 32 2.38 12.97 -10.28
CA MET A 32 3.61 12.84 -9.49
C MET A 32 4.18 14.21 -9.09
N ASN A 33 4.22 15.17 -9.99
CA ASN A 33 4.66 16.53 -9.65
C ASN A 33 3.75 17.19 -8.61
N GLU A 34 2.43 17.09 -8.75
CA GLU A 34 1.46 17.57 -7.74
C GLU A 34 1.69 16.88 -6.39
N GLY A 35 1.99 15.58 -6.40
CA GLY A 35 2.29 14.79 -5.22
C GLY A 35 3.56 15.24 -4.49
N VAL A 36 4.61 15.53 -5.24
CA VAL A 36 5.87 16.09 -4.69
C VAL A 36 5.60 17.40 -3.97
N GLU A 37 4.85 18.31 -4.57
CA GLU A 37 4.50 19.60 -3.94
C GLU A 37 3.59 19.41 -2.71
N CYS A 38 2.66 18.48 -2.76
CA CYS A 38 1.83 18.13 -1.62
C CYS A 38 2.68 17.58 -0.46
N ALA A 39 3.55 16.61 -0.75
CA ALA A 39 4.44 15.99 0.23
C ALA A 39 5.33 17.01 0.95
N LYS A 40 5.91 17.96 0.21
CA LYS A 40 6.70 19.06 0.78
C LYS A 40 5.89 19.90 1.75
N ARG A 41 4.66 20.28 1.39
CA ARG A 41 3.80 21.12 2.24
C ARG A 41 3.40 20.46 3.55
N VAL A 42 3.14 19.14 3.52
CA VAL A 42 2.65 18.40 4.71
C VAL A 42 3.76 17.67 5.46
N GLY A 43 4.99 17.67 4.95
CA GLY A 43 6.12 16.95 5.55
C GLY A 43 5.95 15.42 5.51
N CYS A 44 5.29 14.88 4.47
CA CYS A 44 5.06 13.45 4.31
C CYS A 44 6.13 12.82 3.40
N LYS A 45 6.56 11.60 3.74
CA LYS A 45 7.56 10.85 2.96
C LYS A 45 6.96 9.84 1.99
N TRP A 46 5.69 9.48 2.14
CA TRP A 46 5.07 8.37 1.41
C TRP A 46 3.81 8.82 0.68
N ALA A 47 3.66 8.35 -0.55
CA ALA A 47 2.48 8.60 -1.37
C ALA A 47 1.96 7.27 -1.93
N LEU A 48 0.72 6.93 -1.60
CA LEU A 48 0.08 5.70 -2.02
C LEU A 48 -0.30 5.77 -3.49
N VAL A 49 0.00 4.72 -4.24
CA VAL A 49 -0.42 4.53 -5.61
C VAL A 49 -0.99 3.12 -5.83
N VAL A 50 -2.11 3.09 -6.56
CA VAL A 50 -2.74 1.85 -7.03
C VAL A 50 -2.62 1.81 -8.56
N PRO A 51 -2.08 0.73 -9.16
CA PRO A 51 -1.86 0.64 -10.61
C PRO A 51 -3.13 0.66 -11.48
N GLY A 52 -4.31 0.53 -10.87
CA GLY A 52 -5.60 0.56 -11.56
C GLY A 52 -6.09 -0.80 -12.00
N ARG A 53 -7.09 -0.80 -12.89
CA ARG A 53 -7.68 -2.04 -13.42
C ARG A 53 -6.70 -2.80 -14.32
N PHE A 54 -6.83 -4.13 -14.34
CA PHE A 54 -6.20 -4.93 -15.38
C PHE A 54 -6.92 -4.73 -16.73
N ASP A 55 -6.20 -4.98 -17.81
CA ASP A 55 -6.72 -4.93 -19.17
C ASP A 55 -7.04 -6.34 -19.66
N GLU A 56 -8.32 -6.63 -19.86
CA GLU A 56 -8.80 -7.94 -20.34
C GLU A 56 -8.33 -8.25 -21.77
N GLY A 57 -7.95 -7.24 -22.54
CA GLY A 57 -7.46 -7.36 -23.92
C GLY A 57 -5.94 -7.49 -24.05
N LEU A 58 -5.19 -7.50 -22.92
CA LEU A 58 -3.75 -7.53 -22.91
C LEU A 58 -3.22 -8.63 -21.99
N GLU A 59 -2.27 -9.43 -22.47
CA GLU A 59 -1.63 -10.47 -21.67
C GLU A 59 -1.01 -9.91 -20.39
N TRP A 60 -1.07 -10.68 -19.30
CA TRP A 60 -0.66 -10.25 -17.97
C TRP A 60 0.80 -9.79 -17.88
N ASP A 61 1.69 -10.47 -18.59
CA ASP A 61 3.12 -10.15 -18.60
C ASP A 61 3.40 -8.82 -19.28
N TYR A 62 2.67 -8.49 -20.36
CA TYR A 62 2.75 -7.17 -20.99
C TYR A 62 2.25 -6.06 -20.06
N GLN A 63 1.18 -6.30 -19.32
CA GLN A 63 0.69 -5.35 -18.32
C GLN A 63 1.73 -5.14 -17.22
N THR A 64 2.36 -6.20 -16.74
CA THR A 64 3.44 -6.11 -15.73
C THR A 64 4.61 -5.27 -16.24
N ALA A 65 5.03 -5.47 -17.48
CA ALA A 65 6.08 -4.65 -18.11
C ALA A 65 5.67 -3.17 -18.19
N ASN A 66 4.43 -2.89 -18.59
CA ASN A 66 3.92 -1.51 -18.66
C ASN A 66 3.86 -0.86 -17.27
N VAL A 67 3.44 -1.58 -16.25
CA VAL A 67 3.42 -1.09 -14.85
C VAL A 67 4.83 -0.75 -14.39
N ILE A 68 5.83 -1.60 -14.66
CA ILE A 68 7.23 -1.36 -14.32
C ILE A 68 7.75 -0.10 -15.03
N ASP A 69 7.52 0.04 -16.34
CA ASP A 69 7.97 1.21 -17.12
C ASP A 69 7.33 2.51 -16.62
N ASN A 70 6.03 2.49 -16.31
CA ASN A 70 5.32 3.65 -15.79
C ASN A 70 5.80 4.02 -14.38
N LEU A 71 6.06 3.03 -13.53
CA LEU A 71 6.57 3.27 -12.18
C LEU A 71 8.02 3.78 -12.19
N LYS A 72 8.87 3.33 -13.10
CA LYS A 72 10.21 3.92 -13.30
C LYS A 72 10.11 5.40 -13.59
N MET A 73 9.30 5.78 -14.59
CA MET A 73 9.05 7.17 -14.94
C MET A 73 8.51 7.99 -13.74
N CYS A 74 7.58 7.43 -12.97
CA CYS A 74 7.02 8.09 -11.79
C CYS A 74 8.06 8.24 -10.66
N ALA A 75 8.85 7.19 -10.42
CA ALA A 75 9.89 7.19 -9.40
C ALA A 75 11.00 8.21 -9.70
N GLU A 76 11.42 8.35 -10.97
CA GLU A 76 12.37 9.37 -11.42
C GLU A 76 11.93 10.79 -11.08
N ILE A 77 10.62 11.08 -11.13
CA ILE A 77 10.06 12.39 -10.74
C ILE A 77 10.10 12.59 -9.22
N CYS A 78 9.85 11.54 -8.45
CA CYS A 78 9.72 11.60 -6.99
C CYS A 78 11.07 11.55 -6.26
N GLU A 79 12.04 10.82 -6.80
CA GLU A 79 13.33 10.52 -6.16
C GLU A 79 14.11 11.76 -5.72
N PRO A 80 14.23 12.85 -6.53
CA PRO A 80 14.95 14.06 -6.11
C PRO A 80 14.37 14.75 -4.87
N SER A 81 13.09 14.53 -4.58
CA SER A 81 12.41 15.10 -3.41
C SER A 81 12.43 14.17 -2.19
N GLY A 82 12.89 12.92 -2.35
CA GLY A 82 12.82 11.87 -1.34
C GLY A 82 11.40 11.32 -1.12
N LEU A 83 10.44 11.65 -1.99
CA LEU A 83 9.09 11.07 -1.91
C LEU A 83 9.13 9.62 -2.38
N VAL A 84 8.56 8.72 -1.56
CA VAL A 84 8.48 7.30 -1.85
C VAL A 84 7.04 6.94 -2.26
N LEU A 85 6.89 6.49 -3.49
CA LEU A 85 5.64 5.88 -3.97
C LEU A 85 5.50 4.51 -3.30
N VAL A 86 4.38 4.28 -2.62
CA VAL A 86 4.09 3.00 -2.01
C VAL A 86 2.93 2.32 -2.72
N LEU A 87 3.22 1.16 -3.33
CA LEU A 87 2.25 0.35 -4.03
C LEU A 87 1.39 -0.41 -3.03
N GLU A 88 0.08 -0.38 -3.21
CA GLU A 88 -0.86 -1.12 -2.38
C GLU A 88 -1.48 -2.28 -3.15
N PRO A 89 -1.11 -3.53 -2.81
CA PRO A 89 -1.86 -4.70 -3.27
C PRO A 89 -3.21 -4.79 -2.57
N LEU A 90 -4.29 -4.74 -3.33
CA LEU A 90 -5.66 -4.69 -2.82
C LEU A 90 -6.41 -5.99 -3.10
N ASN A 91 -7.20 -6.48 -2.15
CA ASN A 91 -7.97 -7.70 -2.36
C ASN A 91 -9.07 -7.50 -3.42
N ALA A 92 -9.13 -8.44 -4.37
CA ALA A 92 -10.13 -8.46 -5.43
C ALA A 92 -11.41 -9.21 -5.03
N TRP A 93 -11.41 -9.96 -3.93
CA TRP A 93 -12.49 -10.83 -3.52
C TRP A 93 -13.67 -10.07 -2.92
N THR A 94 -13.36 -9.08 -2.07
CA THR A 94 -14.39 -8.38 -1.27
C THR A 94 -14.50 -6.90 -1.64
N ASN A 95 -13.37 -6.21 -1.85
CA ASN A 95 -13.38 -4.76 -1.91
C ASN A 95 -13.12 -4.19 -3.32
N HIS A 96 -12.17 -4.77 -4.07
CA HIS A 96 -11.63 -4.13 -5.28
C HIS A 96 -11.55 -5.10 -6.48
N PRO A 97 -12.67 -5.63 -6.98
CA PRO A 97 -12.67 -6.56 -8.12
C PRO A 97 -12.11 -5.89 -9.38
N GLY A 98 -11.29 -6.63 -10.12
CA GLY A 98 -10.75 -6.18 -11.41
C GLY A 98 -9.50 -5.31 -11.31
N LEU A 99 -8.86 -5.19 -10.14
CA LEU A 99 -7.58 -4.50 -10.02
C LEU A 99 -6.41 -5.41 -10.45
N PHE A 100 -5.39 -4.78 -11.02
CA PHE A 100 -4.19 -5.46 -11.49
C PHE A 100 -3.32 -5.98 -10.34
N LEU A 101 -3.07 -5.14 -9.33
CA LEU A 101 -2.16 -5.46 -8.24
C LEU A 101 -2.92 -5.99 -7.01
N THR A 102 -2.74 -7.27 -6.68
CA THR A 102 -3.50 -7.92 -5.61
C THR A 102 -2.66 -8.67 -4.59
N LYS A 103 -1.39 -8.97 -4.89
CA LYS A 103 -0.54 -9.84 -4.07
C LYS A 103 0.80 -9.19 -3.70
N ILE A 104 1.31 -9.51 -2.50
CA ILE A 104 2.64 -9.05 -2.05
C ILE A 104 3.78 -9.57 -2.93
N PRO A 105 3.85 -10.86 -3.33
CA PRO A 105 4.89 -11.32 -4.26
C PRO A 105 4.89 -10.59 -5.60
N GLN A 106 3.71 -10.22 -6.12
CA GLN A 106 3.58 -9.44 -7.34
C GLN A 106 4.15 -8.02 -7.15
N ALA A 107 3.79 -7.34 -6.06
CA ALA A 107 4.33 -6.01 -5.74
C ALA A 107 5.85 -6.06 -5.53
N TYR A 108 6.35 -7.08 -4.83
CA TYR A 108 7.78 -7.29 -4.63
C TYR A 108 8.54 -7.40 -5.96
N GLN A 109 8.06 -8.26 -6.87
CA GLN A 109 8.64 -8.40 -8.21
C GLN A 109 8.68 -7.07 -8.95
N ILE A 110 7.58 -6.30 -8.92
CA ILE A 110 7.48 -5.00 -9.59
C ILE A 110 8.48 -4.01 -8.97
N CYS A 111 8.51 -3.84 -7.65
CA CYS A 111 9.44 -2.91 -6.98
C CYS A 111 10.90 -3.27 -7.25
N ARG A 112 11.25 -4.57 -7.23
CA ARG A 112 12.59 -5.05 -7.58
C ARG A 112 12.97 -4.73 -9.03
N ALA A 113 12.04 -4.86 -9.96
CA ALA A 113 12.26 -4.55 -11.38
C ALA A 113 12.32 -3.04 -11.66
N VAL A 114 11.59 -2.22 -10.90
CA VAL A 114 11.71 -0.75 -10.92
C VAL A 114 13.09 -0.33 -10.42
N GLY A 115 13.55 -0.90 -9.31
CA GLY A 115 14.91 -0.70 -8.78
C GLY A 115 15.17 0.68 -8.17
N SER A 116 14.13 1.47 -7.86
CA SER A 116 14.26 2.81 -7.26
C SER A 116 13.97 2.80 -5.75
N PRO A 117 14.69 3.58 -4.95
CA PRO A 117 14.34 3.81 -3.55
C PRO A 117 12.99 4.54 -3.39
N SER A 118 12.53 5.23 -4.43
CA SER A 118 11.24 5.93 -4.47
C SER A 118 10.07 5.07 -4.98
N CYS A 119 10.22 3.74 -5.06
CA CYS A 119 9.13 2.81 -5.38
C CYS A 119 9.19 1.62 -4.43
N LYS A 120 8.27 1.55 -3.49
CA LYS A 120 8.19 0.56 -2.41
C LYS A 120 6.77 0.03 -2.25
N ILE A 121 6.54 -0.76 -1.22
CA ILE A 121 5.25 -1.39 -0.91
C ILE A 121 4.68 -0.78 0.37
N VAL A 122 3.39 -0.47 0.37
CA VAL A 122 2.60 -0.48 1.59
C VAL A 122 1.94 -1.85 1.73
N ASN A 123 2.23 -2.54 2.84
CA ASN A 123 1.63 -3.83 3.11
C ASN A 123 0.37 -3.63 3.97
N ASP A 124 -0.80 -3.66 3.34
CA ASP A 124 -2.08 -3.65 4.05
C ASP A 124 -2.40 -5.06 4.52
N ILE A 125 -2.32 -5.26 5.84
CA ILE A 125 -2.53 -6.55 6.50
C ILE A 125 -3.96 -7.06 6.30
N TYR A 126 -4.97 -6.19 6.28
CA TYR A 126 -6.36 -6.56 6.01
C TYR A 126 -6.53 -7.12 4.59
N HIS A 127 -6.02 -6.39 3.59
CA HIS A 127 -6.12 -6.83 2.20
C HIS A 127 -5.37 -8.14 1.98
N GLN A 128 -4.19 -8.29 2.57
CA GLN A 128 -3.39 -9.52 2.40
C GLN A 128 -3.98 -10.72 3.14
N GLN A 129 -4.62 -10.52 4.29
CA GLN A 129 -5.34 -11.60 4.96
C GLN A 129 -6.41 -12.21 4.06
N ILE A 130 -7.19 -11.37 3.35
CA ILE A 130 -8.26 -11.81 2.45
C ILE A 130 -7.70 -12.49 1.19
N THR A 131 -6.62 -11.95 0.62
CA THR A 131 -6.09 -12.42 -0.68
C THR A 131 -5.22 -13.66 -0.53
N GLU A 132 -4.30 -13.66 0.43
CA GLU A 132 -3.20 -14.63 0.48
C GLU A 132 -3.10 -15.34 1.83
N GLY A 133 -3.50 -14.70 2.93
CA GLY A 133 -3.09 -15.15 4.25
C GLY A 133 -1.56 -15.15 4.37
N ASN A 134 -1.00 -16.13 5.09
CA ASN A 134 0.47 -16.33 5.16
C ASN A 134 1.27 -15.03 5.46
N LEU A 135 0.71 -14.15 6.31
CA LEU A 135 1.12 -12.76 6.47
C LEU A 135 2.60 -12.61 6.86
N ILE A 136 3.05 -13.32 7.89
CA ILE A 136 4.45 -13.22 8.39
C ILE A 136 5.46 -13.69 7.36
N PRO A 137 5.32 -14.87 6.71
CA PRO A 137 6.24 -15.26 5.63
C PRO A 137 6.25 -14.29 4.44
N ASN A 138 5.12 -13.70 4.07
CA ASN A 138 5.05 -12.70 3.00
C ASN A 138 5.74 -11.39 3.41
N ILE A 139 5.60 -10.95 4.67
CA ILE A 139 6.38 -9.83 5.22
C ILE A 139 7.88 -10.11 5.12
N ASP A 140 8.32 -11.32 5.49
CA ASP A 140 9.74 -11.69 5.45
C ASP A 140 10.30 -11.69 4.03
N MET A 141 9.56 -12.27 3.09
CA MET A 141 9.94 -12.34 1.67
C MET A 141 10.07 -10.94 1.05
N ALA A 142 9.16 -10.03 1.35
CA ALA A 142 9.11 -8.71 0.75
C ALA A 142 9.79 -7.62 1.58
N TRP A 143 10.45 -7.96 2.70
CA TRP A 143 10.93 -7.02 3.71
C TRP A 143 11.72 -5.84 3.16
N SER A 144 12.64 -6.08 2.22
CA SER A 144 13.49 -5.03 1.63
C SER A 144 12.72 -3.99 0.80
N GLU A 145 11.49 -4.30 0.42
CA GLU A 145 10.66 -3.42 -0.39
C GLU A 145 9.45 -2.84 0.39
N ILE A 146 9.22 -3.23 1.64
CA ILE A 146 8.13 -2.68 2.46
C ILE A 146 8.57 -1.36 3.10
N ALA A 147 7.86 -0.27 2.84
CA ALA A 147 8.11 1.05 3.42
C ALA A 147 7.03 1.49 4.41
N ALA A 148 5.83 0.94 4.36
CA ALA A 148 4.73 1.26 5.27
C ALA A 148 3.81 0.06 5.47
N PHE A 149 2.99 0.10 6.52
CA PHE A 149 1.93 -0.86 6.77
C PHE A 149 0.60 -0.14 6.93
N HIS A 150 -0.46 -0.73 6.37
CA HIS A 150 -1.84 -0.41 6.68
C HIS A 150 -2.44 -1.52 7.55
N LEU A 151 -3.27 -1.14 8.51
CA LEU A 151 -3.79 -2.02 9.54
C LEU A 151 -5.31 -1.95 9.60
N GLY A 152 -5.95 -3.09 9.58
CA GLY A 152 -7.37 -3.29 9.81
C GLY A 152 -7.64 -4.77 10.04
N ASP A 153 -8.55 -5.11 10.95
CA ASP A 153 -8.82 -6.53 11.26
C ASP A 153 -9.83 -7.13 10.29
N ASN A 154 -9.69 -8.40 10.01
CA ASN A 154 -10.61 -9.17 9.17
C ASN A 154 -11.34 -10.23 10.02
N PRO A 155 -12.66 -10.39 9.84
CA PRO A 155 -13.56 -9.65 8.96
C PRO A 155 -13.96 -8.26 9.49
N GLY A 156 -14.51 -7.42 8.60
CA GLY A 156 -15.21 -6.19 8.97
C GLY A 156 -14.36 -4.92 8.99
N ARG A 157 -13.03 -5.01 8.78
CA ARG A 157 -12.09 -3.87 8.68
C ARG A 157 -12.25 -2.88 9.84
N LYS A 158 -12.13 -3.41 11.07
CA LYS A 158 -12.15 -2.63 12.31
C LYS A 158 -10.77 -2.64 12.97
N GLU A 159 -10.68 -2.06 14.20
CA GLU A 159 -9.44 -2.05 14.97
C GLU A 159 -8.93 -3.48 15.27
N PRO A 160 -7.61 -3.69 15.50
CA PRO A 160 -7.05 -4.96 15.94
C PRO A 160 -7.82 -5.59 17.08
N THR A 161 -7.81 -6.91 17.19
CA THR A 161 -8.54 -7.72 18.21
C THR A 161 -10.05 -7.87 17.99
N THR A 162 -10.57 -7.34 16.90
CA THR A 162 -12.01 -7.51 16.57
C THR A 162 -12.27 -8.63 15.57
N GLY A 163 -11.24 -9.20 14.99
CA GLY A 163 -11.32 -10.25 13.96
C GLY A 163 -10.34 -11.39 14.20
N GLU A 164 -9.85 -11.98 13.12
CA GLU A 164 -9.03 -13.20 13.13
C GLU A 164 -7.51 -12.95 13.04
N ILE A 165 -7.07 -11.70 12.80
CA ILE A 165 -5.67 -11.40 12.59
C ILE A 165 -4.93 -11.28 13.92
N ASN A 166 -3.85 -12.06 14.10
CA ASN A 166 -3.04 -11.98 15.30
C ASN A 166 -2.05 -10.79 15.23
N TYR A 167 -2.57 -9.58 15.42
CA TYR A 167 -1.77 -8.34 15.37
C TYR A 167 -0.65 -8.30 16.41
N LYS A 168 -0.85 -8.89 17.59
CA LYS A 168 0.21 -8.98 18.61
C LYS A 168 1.46 -9.71 18.08
N ASN A 169 1.27 -10.83 17.38
CA ASN A 169 2.38 -11.55 16.78
C ASN A 169 3.00 -10.79 15.60
N ILE A 170 2.19 -10.13 14.77
CA ILE A 170 2.66 -9.32 13.64
C ILE A 170 3.50 -8.16 14.14
N PHE A 171 3.03 -7.40 15.12
CA PHE A 171 3.77 -6.25 15.67
C PHE A 171 5.09 -6.67 16.31
N ARG A 172 5.08 -7.77 17.09
CA ARG A 172 6.31 -8.35 17.65
C ARG A 172 7.31 -8.73 16.55
N HIS A 173 6.82 -9.34 15.46
CA HIS A 173 7.65 -9.74 14.33
C HIS A 173 8.26 -8.53 13.63
N ILE A 174 7.48 -7.52 13.29
CA ILE A 174 7.92 -6.28 12.64
C ILE A 174 8.94 -5.55 13.51
N LYS A 175 8.68 -5.43 14.82
CA LYS A 175 9.59 -4.82 15.80
C LYS A 175 10.92 -5.57 15.88
N LYS A 176 10.90 -6.90 15.94
CA LYS A 176 12.11 -7.74 15.93
C LYS A 176 12.96 -7.55 14.69
N LYS A 177 12.35 -7.21 13.55
CA LYS A 177 13.04 -6.90 12.29
C LYS A 177 13.62 -5.48 12.25
N GLY A 178 13.42 -4.68 13.29
CA GLY A 178 13.94 -3.30 13.37
C GLY A 178 13.15 -2.30 12.54
N TYR A 179 11.83 -2.50 12.38
CA TYR A 179 11.01 -1.54 11.64
C TYR A 179 10.87 -0.21 12.40
N GLU A 180 11.22 0.88 11.75
CA GLU A 180 11.14 2.26 12.28
C GLU A 180 10.15 3.14 11.50
N GLY A 181 9.42 2.55 10.55
CA GLY A 181 8.43 3.25 9.73
C GLY A 181 7.08 3.46 10.43
N VAL A 182 6.05 3.71 9.64
CA VAL A 182 4.71 3.99 10.16
C VAL A 182 3.79 2.76 10.04
N LEU A 183 3.01 2.54 11.09
CA LEU A 183 1.91 1.58 11.13
C LEU A 183 0.61 2.40 11.09
N CYS A 184 -0.03 2.47 9.94
CA CYS A 184 -1.17 3.35 9.70
C CYS A 184 -2.49 2.64 9.98
N MET A 185 -3.33 3.26 10.78
CA MET A 185 -4.70 2.80 11.01
C MET A 185 -5.55 3.07 9.77
N GLU A 186 -5.95 2.03 9.05
CA GLU A 186 -6.83 2.13 7.90
C GLU A 186 -8.07 1.24 8.08
N HIS A 187 -8.89 1.62 9.05
CA HIS A 187 -10.05 0.83 9.44
C HIS A 187 -11.16 1.69 10.06
N GLY A 188 -12.37 1.13 10.07
CA GLY A 188 -13.47 1.68 10.85
C GLY A 188 -13.31 1.38 12.35
N ARG A 189 -14.31 1.77 13.13
CA ARG A 189 -14.39 1.51 14.57
C ARG A 189 -15.51 0.50 14.86
N SER A 190 -15.29 -0.42 15.79
CA SER A 190 -16.30 -1.40 16.21
C SER A 190 -17.45 -0.76 16.99
N LYS A 191 -17.16 0.37 17.66
CA LYS A 191 -18.14 1.14 18.43
C LYS A 191 -18.21 2.59 17.96
N ARG A 192 -19.26 3.31 18.33
CA ARG A 192 -19.46 4.73 17.97
C ARG A 192 -18.94 5.67 19.05
N GLY A 193 -18.69 6.93 18.66
CA GLY A 193 -18.34 8.02 19.57
C GLY A 193 -17.09 7.75 20.41
N LYS A 194 -17.04 8.31 21.61
CA LYS A 194 -15.89 8.20 22.53
C LYS A 194 -15.59 6.78 22.96
N GLU A 195 -16.60 5.92 23.04
CA GLU A 195 -16.40 4.50 23.36
C GLU A 195 -15.63 3.78 22.26
N GLY A 196 -15.91 4.11 20.97
CA GLY A 196 -15.16 3.59 19.85
C GLY A 196 -13.72 4.10 19.80
N GLU A 197 -13.48 5.37 20.13
CA GLU A 197 -12.13 5.94 20.21
C GLU A 197 -11.31 5.23 21.31
N LYS A 198 -11.92 5.01 22.47
CA LYS A 198 -11.29 4.26 23.57
C LYS A 198 -10.97 2.82 23.15
N ALA A 199 -11.90 2.13 22.51
CA ALA A 199 -11.70 0.75 22.04
C ALA A 199 -10.53 0.64 21.07
N VAL A 200 -10.38 1.57 20.11
CA VAL A 200 -9.23 1.63 19.20
C VAL A 200 -7.92 1.76 19.98
N ILE A 201 -7.83 2.71 20.91
CA ILE A 201 -6.61 2.93 21.71
C ILE A 201 -6.24 1.69 22.52
N GLU A 202 -7.23 1.06 23.17
CA GLU A 202 -7.02 -0.16 23.97
C GLU A 202 -6.56 -1.34 23.10
N ALA A 203 -7.14 -1.51 21.91
CA ALA A 203 -6.76 -2.57 20.97
C ALA A 203 -5.30 -2.46 20.53
N TYR A 204 -4.84 -1.26 20.13
CA TYR A 204 -3.44 -1.07 19.76
C TYR A 204 -2.49 -1.26 20.93
N ARG A 205 -2.81 -0.76 22.12
CA ARG A 205 -2.01 -0.99 23.34
C ARG A 205 -1.88 -2.47 23.69
N ALA A 206 -2.96 -3.25 23.54
CA ALA A 206 -2.93 -4.68 23.77
C ALA A 206 -2.07 -5.45 22.77
N CYS A 207 -1.90 -4.92 21.56
CA CYS A 207 -1.06 -5.53 20.53
C CYS A 207 0.43 -5.11 20.60
N ASP A 208 0.75 -3.99 21.23
CA ASP A 208 2.12 -3.45 21.36
C ASP A 208 2.92 -4.02 22.55
N SER A 209 2.42 -5.07 23.17
CA SER A 209 2.97 -5.68 24.41
C SER A 209 3.85 -6.90 24.14
#